data_6b6ede1a3b288d0c179d7c63d9615f9d
#
_entry.id   6b6ede1a3b288d0c179d7c63d9615f9d
#
_cell.length_a   1.000
_cell.length_b   1.000
_cell.length_c   1.000
_cell.angle_alpha   90.00
_cell.angle_beta   90.00
_cell.angle_gamma   90.00
#
_symmetry.space_group_name_H-M   'P 1'
#
loop_
_entity.id
_entity.type
_entity.pdbx_description
1 polymer ?
#
loop_
_entity_poly.entity_id
_entity_poly.type
_entity_poly.pdbx_seq_one_letter_code
_entity_poly.pdbx_strand_id
1 'polypeptide(L)'
;MTPLKGLTFVYEEIYLNPKNSPDIWCEFMEWADNPYLPEGEIKALTETLSKEQLESRRYGRFKESSGLVYPEFDENVHVIEPFNVPIDWYDAISIDPGLKNPLSCHWYAVDYDGTVYVIAEHFEAEKTIDYHAEKIKQISARLNWGTDGKGRINALIDSAANQKTLAAVKSVSELFYEQGINVNPNVNKDLFSGIARVKQYLQPANGKPKLYVFRSCVNLIRELKSYRWGAGDTDAPKKFDDHALDELRYYIMSKPDFAAPKKEKSLIAKDKERLFRMILNERKQKEY
;
A
#
# COMPACT_ATOMS: atom_id res chain seq x y z
N MET A 1 5.85 -14.96 24.32
CA MET A 1 5.50 -14.78 22.87
C MET A 1 4.66 -13.54 22.74
N THR A 2 4.91 -12.67 21.76
CA THR A 2 4.12 -11.44 21.54
C THR A 2 3.01 -11.73 20.54
N PRO A 3 1.72 -11.54 20.86
CA PRO A 3 0.59 -11.92 20.02
C PRO A 3 0.35 -10.87 18.91
N LEU A 4 1.23 -10.84 17.91
CA LEU A 4 1.21 -9.81 16.85
C LEU A 4 0.18 -10.08 15.74
N LYS A 5 -0.34 -11.30 15.63
CA LYS A 5 -1.13 -11.76 14.48
C LYS A 5 -2.56 -12.25 14.81
N GLY A 6 -3.08 -11.83 15.94
CA GLY A 6 -4.48 -12.16 16.30
C GLY A 6 -4.68 -13.57 16.82
N LEU A 7 -5.85 -14.16 16.51
CA LEU A 7 -6.27 -15.50 16.95
C LEU A 7 -5.45 -16.57 16.21
N THR A 8 -4.46 -17.09 16.89
CA THR A 8 -3.58 -18.17 16.39
C THR A 8 -3.84 -19.41 17.23
N PHE A 9 -3.24 -20.55 16.84
CA PHE A 9 -3.19 -21.78 17.63
C PHE A 9 -2.84 -21.51 19.11
N VAL A 10 -1.91 -20.58 19.37
CA VAL A 10 -1.53 -20.18 20.73
C VAL A 10 -2.70 -19.54 21.49
N TYR A 11 -3.52 -18.74 20.80
CA TYR A 11 -4.70 -18.17 21.42
C TYR A 11 -5.77 -19.23 21.69
N GLU A 12 -6.08 -20.03 20.70
CA GLU A 12 -7.17 -21.03 20.79
C GLU A 12 -6.82 -22.18 21.72
N GLU A 13 -5.66 -22.80 21.54
CA GLU A 13 -5.28 -24.04 22.24
C GLU A 13 -4.55 -23.79 23.55
N ILE A 14 -3.88 -22.67 23.72
CA ILE A 14 -3.08 -22.37 24.91
C ILE A 14 -3.74 -21.30 25.78
N TYR A 15 -4.11 -20.16 25.20
CA TYR A 15 -4.64 -19.06 25.99
C TYR A 15 -6.10 -19.23 26.41
N LEU A 16 -6.97 -19.68 25.51
CA LEU A 16 -8.37 -19.97 25.85
C LEU A 16 -8.58 -21.27 26.61
N ASN A 17 -7.63 -22.19 26.54
CA ASN A 17 -7.73 -23.55 27.08
C ASN A 17 -7.17 -23.76 28.51
N PRO A 18 -6.46 -22.84 29.18
CA PRO A 18 -5.88 -23.10 30.52
C PRO A 18 -6.93 -23.40 31.58
N LYS A 19 -8.19 -23.01 31.37
CA LYS A 19 -9.28 -23.34 32.29
C LYS A 19 -9.65 -24.84 32.25
N ASN A 20 -9.25 -25.54 31.22
CA ASN A 20 -9.61 -26.97 30.97
C ASN A 20 -8.42 -27.90 31.06
N SER A 21 -7.20 -27.43 31.21
CA SER A 21 -5.99 -28.25 31.34
C SER A 21 -5.10 -27.75 32.47
N PRO A 22 -4.82 -28.57 33.50
CA PRO A 22 -3.94 -28.21 34.60
C PRO A 22 -2.46 -28.05 34.20
N ASP A 23 -2.11 -28.53 33.01
CA ASP A 23 -0.73 -28.52 32.49
C ASP A 23 -0.39 -27.24 31.69
N ILE A 24 -1.39 -26.38 31.50
CA ILE A 24 -1.21 -25.12 30.73
C ILE A 24 -1.31 -23.94 31.69
N TRP A 25 -0.26 -23.12 31.70
CA TRP A 25 -0.20 -21.90 32.47
C TRP A 25 0.12 -20.71 31.54
N CYS A 26 -0.63 -19.61 31.67
CA CYS A 26 -0.43 -18.39 30.89
C CYS A 26 -0.35 -17.17 31.82
N GLU A 27 0.66 -16.35 31.62
CA GLU A 27 0.81 -15.07 32.29
C GLU A 27 1.13 -13.96 31.30
N PHE A 28 0.66 -12.75 31.61
CA PHE A 28 0.94 -11.57 30.82
C PHE A 28 2.12 -10.83 31.43
N MET A 29 3.03 -10.39 30.55
CA MET A 29 4.13 -9.50 30.91
C MET A 29 3.99 -8.20 30.13
N GLU A 30 3.98 -7.10 30.85
CA GLU A 30 4.02 -5.75 30.26
C GLU A 30 5.47 -5.27 30.13
N TRP A 31 5.69 -4.25 29.32
CA TRP A 31 7.02 -3.61 29.27
C TRP A 31 7.46 -3.04 30.61
N ALA A 32 6.50 -2.57 31.42
CA ALA A 32 6.77 -2.06 32.76
C ALA A 32 7.28 -3.13 33.76
N ASP A 33 7.03 -4.40 33.49
CA ASP A 33 7.52 -5.53 34.30
C ASP A 33 9.01 -5.83 34.04
N ASN A 34 9.58 -5.24 32.99
CA ASN A 34 10.99 -5.39 32.66
C ASN A 34 11.84 -4.30 33.33
N PRO A 35 12.60 -4.63 34.43
CA PRO A 35 13.37 -3.65 35.16
C PRO A 35 14.54 -3.06 34.36
N TYR A 36 14.88 -3.64 33.22
CA TYR A 36 15.96 -3.21 32.34
C TYR A 36 15.49 -2.27 31.22
N LEU A 37 14.18 -2.02 31.09
CA LEU A 37 13.64 -1.14 30.06
C LEU A 37 13.38 0.25 30.64
N PRO A 38 14.12 1.30 30.23
CA PRO A 38 13.97 2.65 30.77
C PRO A 38 12.57 3.22 30.46
N GLU A 39 11.97 3.93 31.40
CA GLU A 39 10.65 4.56 31.24
C GLU A 39 10.59 5.51 30.03
N GLY A 40 11.70 6.21 29.73
CA GLY A 40 11.81 7.08 28.57
C GLY A 40 11.65 6.35 27.24
N GLU A 41 12.19 5.13 27.12
CA GLU A 41 12.03 4.29 25.93
C GLU A 41 10.62 3.74 25.83
N ILE A 42 10.00 3.32 26.94
CA ILE A 42 8.60 2.90 26.97
C ILE A 42 7.70 4.02 26.45
N LYS A 43 7.94 5.26 26.87
CA LYS A 43 7.17 6.42 26.44
C LYS A 43 7.36 6.69 24.94
N ALA A 44 8.61 6.72 24.46
CA ALA A 44 8.93 6.94 23.05
C ALA A 44 8.31 5.87 22.15
N LEU A 45 8.39 4.59 22.52
CA LEU A 45 7.76 3.49 21.78
C LEU A 45 6.23 3.60 21.84
N THR A 46 5.66 4.01 22.97
CA THR A 46 4.22 4.19 23.12
C THR A 46 3.67 5.26 22.17
N GLU A 47 4.42 6.34 21.96
CA GLU A 47 4.02 7.43 21.06
C GLU A 47 4.13 7.07 19.57
N THR A 48 4.94 6.05 19.23
CA THR A 48 5.15 5.61 17.84
C THR A 48 4.22 4.50 17.40
N LEU A 49 3.61 3.78 18.32
CA LEU A 49 2.77 2.61 18.03
C LEU A 49 1.28 2.98 17.96
N SER A 50 0.53 2.29 17.09
CA SER A 50 -0.92 2.39 17.10
C SER A 50 -1.51 1.81 18.38
N LYS A 51 -2.72 2.24 18.74
CA LYS A 51 -3.45 1.72 19.91
C LYS A 51 -3.54 0.18 19.91
N GLU A 52 -3.67 -0.40 18.73
CA GLU A 52 -3.74 -1.84 18.52
C GLU A 52 -2.40 -2.55 18.75
N GLN A 53 -1.34 -1.94 18.24
CA GLN A 53 0.02 -2.44 18.47
C GLN A 53 0.42 -2.35 19.95
N LEU A 54 -0.08 -1.35 20.66
CA LEU A 54 0.16 -1.20 22.10
C LEU A 54 -0.47 -2.35 22.91
N GLU A 55 -1.72 -2.73 22.58
CA GLU A 55 -2.38 -3.86 23.28
C GLU A 55 -1.56 -5.14 23.16
N SER A 56 -1.07 -5.46 21.97
CA SER A 56 -0.30 -6.68 21.74
C SER A 56 1.15 -6.59 22.20
N ARG A 57 1.85 -5.45 21.94
CA ARG A 57 3.29 -5.32 22.19
C ARG A 57 3.62 -4.87 23.59
N ARG A 58 2.88 -3.87 24.11
CA ARG A 58 3.13 -3.32 25.44
C ARG A 58 2.54 -4.18 26.53
N TYR A 59 1.30 -4.62 26.34
CA TYR A 59 0.54 -5.35 27.36
C TYR A 59 0.51 -6.87 27.15
N GLY A 60 1.11 -7.37 26.06
CA GLY A 60 1.12 -8.80 25.74
C GLY A 60 -0.26 -9.43 25.52
N ARG A 61 -1.31 -8.62 25.37
CA ARG A 61 -2.70 -9.09 25.31
C ARG A 61 -3.04 -9.60 23.93
N PHE A 62 -3.71 -10.73 23.89
CA PHE A 62 -4.39 -11.19 22.70
C PHE A 62 -5.58 -10.29 22.43
N LYS A 63 -5.62 -9.66 21.29
CA LYS A 63 -6.79 -8.94 20.80
C LYS A 63 -7.57 -9.90 19.89
N GLU A 64 -8.89 -9.97 20.05
CA GLU A 64 -9.77 -10.39 18.97
C GLU A 64 -9.57 -9.38 17.81
N SER A 65 -8.51 -9.58 17.03
CA SER A 65 -8.47 -8.87 15.76
C SER A 65 -9.63 -9.41 14.94
N SER A 66 -10.29 -8.54 14.21
CA SER A 66 -11.36 -8.96 13.29
C SER A 66 -10.88 -9.96 12.24
N GLY A 67 -9.65 -10.44 12.34
CA GLY A 67 -8.95 -11.22 11.33
C GLY A 67 -8.69 -10.42 10.04
N LEU A 68 -9.05 -9.16 10.00
CA LEU A 68 -8.82 -8.29 8.86
C LEU A 68 -7.34 -7.96 8.70
N VAL A 69 -6.88 -7.97 7.45
CA VAL A 69 -5.53 -7.54 7.10
C VAL A 69 -5.40 -6.02 7.21
N TYR A 70 -6.45 -5.29 6.84
CA TYR A 70 -6.50 -3.83 6.86
C TYR A 70 -7.60 -3.30 7.80
N PRO A 71 -7.47 -3.49 9.13
CA PRO A 71 -8.42 -2.94 10.09
C PRO A 71 -8.39 -1.41 10.16
N GLU A 72 -7.35 -0.78 9.59
CA GLU A 72 -7.21 0.68 9.47
C GLU A 72 -8.16 1.27 8.43
N PHE A 73 -8.68 0.45 7.51
CA PHE A 73 -9.60 0.92 6.47
C PHE A 73 -10.99 1.20 7.06
N ASP A 74 -11.42 2.45 6.95
CA ASP A 74 -12.76 2.91 7.28
C ASP A 74 -13.40 3.55 6.04
N GLU A 75 -14.52 3.02 5.58
CA GLU A 75 -15.22 3.51 4.39
C GLU A 75 -15.62 4.99 4.51
N ASN A 76 -15.98 5.44 5.71
CA ASN A 76 -16.37 6.84 5.95
C ASN A 76 -15.18 7.81 5.87
N VAL A 77 -13.97 7.32 6.02
CA VAL A 77 -12.73 8.12 6.01
C VAL A 77 -12.03 8.03 4.65
N HIS A 78 -11.92 6.80 4.11
CA HIS A 78 -11.06 6.52 2.96
C HIS A 78 -11.80 6.53 1.63
N VAL A 79 -13.14 6.37 1.63
CA VAL A 79 -13.93 6.38 0.40
C VAL A 79 -14.54 7.76 0.20
N ILE A 80 -14.25 8.34 -0.95
CA ILE A 80 -14.69 9.68 -1.31
C ILE A 80 -15.46 9.68 -2.63
N GLU A 81 -16.31 10.68 -2.80
CA GLU A 81 -17.01 10.88 -4.07
C GLU A 81 -16.01 11.31 -5.15
N PRO A 82 -16.18 10.81 -6.39
CA PRO A 82 -15.35 11.21 -7.51
C PRO A 82 -15.40 12.73 -7.74
N PHE A 83 -14.24 13.32 -7.98
CA PHE A 83 -14.11 14.73 -8.36
C PHE A 83 -13.22 14.86 -9.62
N ASN A 84 -13.20 16.03 -10.22
CA ASN A 84 -12.32 16.30 -11.36
C ASN A 84 -10.88 16.41 -10.89
N VAL A 85 -10.11 15.33 -11.12
CA VAL A 85 -8.70 15.25 -10.74
C VAL A 85 -7.86 16.08 -11.70
N PRO A 86 -6.98 16.98 -11.20
CA PRO A 86 -6.02 17.71 -12.04
C PRO A 86 -5.12 16.73 -12.80
N ILE A 87 -4.84 17.02 -14.08
CA ILE A 87 -4.05 16.15 -14.96
C ILE A 87 -2.62 15.96 -14.44
N ASP A 88 -2.06 16.98 -13.81
CA ASP A 88 -0.73 16.97 -13.20
C ASP A 88 -0.62 16.13 -11.92
N TRP A 89 -1.75 15.63 -11.40
CA TRP A 89 -1.77 14.63 -10.33
C TRP A 89 -1.71 13.19 -10.85
N TYR A 90 -1.96 12.96 -12.15
CA TYR A 90 -1.92 11.62 -12.71
C TYR A 90 -0.53 11.01 -12.58
N ASP A 91 -0.48 9.80 -12.06
CA ASP A 91 0.78 9.18 -11.67
C ASP A 91 1.05 7.87 -12.39
N ALA A 92 0.29 6.83 -12.10
CA ALA A 92 0.51 5.52 -12.72
C ALA A 92 -0.79 4.73 -12.86
N ILE A 93 -0.76 3.76 -13.75
CA ILE A 93 -1.71 2.65 -13.84
C ILE A 93 -0.99 1.43 -13.31
N SER A 94 -1.68 0.56 -12.57
CA SER A 94 -1.13 -0.71 -12.13
C SER A 94 -2.08 -1.86 -12.46
N ILE A 95 -1.54 -3.03 -12.78
CA ILE A 95 -2.28 -4.18 -13.29
C ILE A 95 -1.85 -5.45 -12.53
N ASP A 96 -2.83 -6.18 -12.01
CA ASP A 96 -2.67 -7.58 -11.61
C ASP A 96 -3.37 -8.47 -12.64
N PRO A 97 -2.64 -9.22 -13.48
CA PRO A 97 -3.24 -9.99 -14.56
C PRO A 97 -3.89 -11.27 -14.02
N GLY A 98 -5.13 -11.53 -14.44
CA GLY A 98 -5.87 -12.74 -14.16
C GLY A 98 -6.59 -13.25 -15.42
N LEU A 99 -6.91 -14.55 -15.46
CA LEU A 99 -7.77 -15.14 -16.49
C LEU A 99 -9.02 -15.76 -15.87
N LYS A 100 -8.88 -16.83 -15.06
CA LYS A 100 -9.99 -17.38 -14.26
C LYS A 100 -10.34 -16.44 -13.12
N ASN A 101 -9.32 -15.89 -12.48
CA ASN A 101 -9.44 -14.79 -11.55
C ASN A 101 -9.56 -13.47 -12.31
N PRO A 102 -10.16 -12.44 -11.73
CA PRO A 102 -10.25 -11.14 -12.37
C PRO A 102 -8.88 -10.56 -12.68
N LEU A 103 -8.75 -9.91 -13.84
CA LEU A 103 -7.72 -8.92 -14.03
C LEU A 103 -8.14 -7.67 -13.27
N SER A 104 -7.29 -7.20 -12.39
CA SER A 104 -7.45 -5.94 -11.66
C SER A 104 -6.57 -4.85 -12.24
N CYS A 105 -7.12 -3.68 -12.48
CA CYS A 105 -6.40 -2.53 -13.01
C CYS A 105 -6.95 -1.24 -12.40
N HIS A 106 -6.06 -0.43 -11.80
CA HIS A 106 -6.44 0.85 -11.21
C HIS A 106 -5.60 2.01 -11.75
N TRP A 107 -6.20 3.20 -11.77
CA TRP A 107 -5.57 4.46 -12.10
C TRP A 107 -5.34 5.25 -10.83
N TYR A 108 -4.12 5.76 -10.67
CA TYR A 108 -3.66 6.44 -9.48
C TYR A 108 -3.31 7.89 -9.77
N ALA A 109 -3.75 8.77 -8.90
CA ALA A 109 -3.34 10.15 -8.87
C ALA A 109 -2.67 10.47 -7.52
N VAL A 110 -1.75 11.44 -7.51
CA VAL A 110 -1.03 11.87 -6.31
C VAL A 110 -1.06 13.37 -6.26
N ASP A 111 -1.55 13.93 -5.15
CA ASP A 111 -1.54 15.38 -4.95
C ASP A 111 -0.16 15.90 -4.53
N TYR A 112 -0.04 17.21 -4.41
CA TYR A 112 1.21 17.87 -4.02
C TYR A 112 1.69 17.55 -2.58
N ASP A 113 0.79 17.06 -1.73
CA ASP A 113 1.09 16.60 -0.37
C ASP A 113 1.49 15.11 -0.32
N GLY A 114 1.50 14.45 -1.47
CA GLY A 114 1.81 13.02 -1.60
C GLY A 114 0.66 12.10 -1.17
N THR A 115 -0.58 12.60 -1.17
CA THR A 115 -1.77 11.79 -0.94
C THR A 115 -2.14 11.05 -2.21
N VAL A 116 -2.36 9.77 -2.11
CA VAL A 116 -2.73 8.87 -3.22
C VAL A 116 -4.24 8.76 -3.33
N TYR A 117 -4.73 8.85 -4.55
CA TYR A 117 -6.13 8.65 -4.91
C TYR A 117 -6.25 7.52 -5.92
N VAL A 118 -7.08 6.53 -5.64
CA VAL A 118 -7.49 5.51 -6.61
C VAL A 118 -8.73 6.05 -7.32
N ILE A 119 -8.57 6.45 -8.58
CA ILE A 119 -9.56 7.27 -9.30
C ILE A 119 -10.43 6.51 -10.30
N ALA A 120 -10.00 5.33 -10.71
CA ALA A 120 -10.76 4.46 -11.61
C ALA A 120 -10.34 3.00 -11.43
N GLU A 121 -11.26 2.11 -11.80
CA GLU A 121 -11.11 0.66 -11.68
C GLU A 121 -11.57 -0.01 -12.97
N HIS A 122 -10.83 -1.05 -13.39
CA HIS A 122 -11.27 -2.10 -14.30
C HIS A 122 -11.00 -3.45 -13.66
N PHE A 123 -12.06 -4.24 -13.48
CA PHE A 123 -12.00 -5.50 -12.73
C PHE A 123 -12.94 -6.52 -13.37
N GLU A 124 -12.40 -7.43 -14.14
CA GLU A 124 -13.18 -8.46 -14.84
C GLU A 124 -12.39 -9.77 -14.96
N ALA A 125 -13.10 -10.90 -14.88
CA ALA A 125 -12.58 -12.25 -15.10
C ALA A 125 -12.99 -12.82 -16.45
N GLU A 126 -12.34 -13.91 -16.86
CA GLU A 126 -12.69 -14.70 -18.04
C GLU A 126 -12.68 -13.91 -19.36
N LYS A 127 -11.81 -12.92 -19.47
CA LYS A 127 -11.61 -12.12 -20.68
C LYS A 127 -10.20 -12.26 -21.22
N THR A 128 -10.03 -12.01 -22.51
CA THR A 128 -8.74 -12.01 -23.21
C THR A 128 -7.95 -10.72 -22.91
N ILE A 129 -6.65 -10.77 -23.15
CA ILE A 129 -5.77 -9.57 -22.99
C ILE A 129 -6.22 -8.45 -23.94
N ASP A 130 -6.66 -8.77 -25.15
CA ASP A 130 -7.16 -7.78 -26.13
C ASP A 130 -8.37 -7.02 -25.58
N TYR A 131 -9.31 -7.74 -24.95
CA TYR A 131 -10.46 -7.13 -24.30
C TYR A 131 -10.05 -6.18 -23.15
N HIS A 132 -9.18 -6.67 -22.27
CA HIS A 132 -8.69 -5.85 -21.17
C HIS A 132 -7.94 -4.62 -21.65
N ALA A 133 -7.06 -4.78 -22.63
CA ALA A 133 -6.32 -3.67 -23.23
C ALA A 133 -7.25 -2.61 -23.82
N GLU A 134 -8.32 -3.04 -24.51
CA GLU A 134 -9.31 -2.11 -25.06
C GLU A 134 -10.05 -1.35 -23.94
N LYS A 135 -10.45 -2.04 -22.88
CA LYS A 135 -11.07 -1.40 -21.69
C LYS A 135 -10.15 -0.40 -21.02
N ILE A 136 -8.88 -0.76 -20.83
CA ILE A 136 -7.87 0.13 -20.27
C ILE A 136 -7.70 1.39 -21.12
N LYS A 137 -7.64 1.23 -22.46
CA LYS A 137 -7.57 2.39 -23.38
C LYS A 137 -8.81 3.27 -23.29
N GLN A 138 -10.02 2.67 -23.25
CA GLN A 138 -11.28 3.42 -23.14
C GLN A 138 -11.36 4.22 -21.84
N ILE A 139 -10.98 3.63 -20.70
CA ILE A 139 -10.98 4.33 -19.40
C ILE A 139 -9.91 5.43 -19.41
N SER A 140 -8.71 5.14 -19.89
CA SER A 140 -7.63 6.12 -20.01
C SER A 140 -8.01 7.30 -20.90
N ALA A 141 -8.68 7.04 -22.03
CA ALA A 141 -9.17 8.10 -22.91
C ALA A 141 -10.20 9.01 -22.21
N ARG A 142 -11.14 8.44 -21.45
CA ARG A 142 -12.13 9.21 -20.67
C ARG A 142 -11.48 10.10 -19.61
N LEU A 143 -10.36 9.64 -19.03
CA LEU A 143 -9.60 10.40 -18.04
C LEU A 143 -8.63 11.41 -18.68
N ASN A 144 -8.50 11.44 -20.01
CA ASN A 144 -7.42 12.17 -20.71
C ASN A 144 -6.03 11.75 -20.21
N TRP A 145 -5.84 10.45 -19.97
CA TRP A 145 -4.57 9.91 -19.47
C TRP A 145 -3.45 10.08 -20.49
N GLY A 146 -2.28 10.49 -20.02
CA GLY A 146 -1.12 10.68 -20.87
C GLY A 146 -0.60 9.39 -21.51
N THR A 147 -0.04 9.53 -22.70
CA THR A 147 0.67 8.45 -23.41
C THR A 147 2.14 8.80 -23.58
N ASP A 148 2.98 7.77 -23.81
CA ASP A 148 4.38 7.98 -24.16
C ASP A 148 4.54 8.61 -25.56
N GLY A 149 5.79 8.95 -25.94
CA GLY A 149 6.10 9.54 -27.26
C GLY A 149 5.73 8.64 -28.47
N LYS A 150 5.30 7.40 -28.24
CA LYS A 150 4.83 6.45 -29.24
C LYS A 150 3.31 6.21 -29.17
N GLY A 151 2.61 7.00 -28.37
CA GLY A 151 1.16 6.88 -28.17
C GLY A 151 0.74 5.69 -27.31
N ARG A 152 1.63 5.09 -26.52
CA ARG A 152 1.34 3.96 -25.64
C ARG A 152 1.02 4.41 -24.22
N ILE A 153 0.13 3.67 -23.58
CA ILE A 153 -0.16 3.82 -22.16
C ILE A 153 0.93 3.07 -21.35
N ASN A 154 1.51 3.72 -20.36
CA ASN A 154 2.44 3.07 -19.44
C ASN A 154 1.71 2.57 -18.20
N ALA A 155 2.02 1.33 -17.76
CA ALA A 155 1.46 0.73 -16.57
C ALA A 155 2.50 -0.11 -15.80
N LEU A 156 2.30 -0.29 -14.50
CA LEU A 156 2.96 -1.31 -13.70
C LEU A 156 2.22 -2.63 -13.88
N ILE A 157 2.92 -3.75 -13.80
CA ILE A 157 2.31 -5.08 -13.85
C ILE A 157 3.06 -6.06 -12.96
N ASP A 158 2.39 -7.11 -12.49
CA ASP A 158 3.05 -8.22 -11.80
C ASP A 158 4.24 -8.75 -12.61
N SER A 159 5.36 -8.96 -11.97
CA SER A 159 6.59 -9.51 -12.58
C SER A 159 6.38 -10.87 -13.24
N ALA A 160 5.43 -11.68 -12.78
CA ALA A 160 5.06 -12.95 -13.40
C ALA A 160 4.50 -12.78 -14.84
N ALA A 161 4.01 -11.60 -15.20
CA ALA A 161 3.52 -11.29 -16.54
C ALA A 161 4.60 -11.43 -17.65
N ASN A 162 5.88 -11.42 -17.28
CA ASN A 162 6.99 -11.67 -18.22
C ASN A 162 7.29 -13.15 -18.46
N GLN A 163 6.71 -14.05 -17.65
CA GLN A 163 6.97 -15.48 -17.80
C GLN A 163 6.33 -16.01 -19.07
N LYS A 164 7.12 -16.78 -19.83
CA LYS A 164 6.65 -17.56 -20.97
C LYS A 164 6.39 -19.00 -20.52
N THR A 165 5.32 -19.58 -21.00
CA THR A 165 4.98 -20.99 -20.75
C THR A 165 5.12 -21.80 -22.03
N LEU A 166 5.25 -23.12 -21.90
CA LEU A 166 5.25 -24.03 -23.05
C LEU A 166 3.96 -23.95 -23.90
N ALA A 167 2.86 -23.49 -23.28
CA ALA A 167 1.57 -23.34 -23.95
C ALA A 167 1.37 -21.95 -24.61
N ALA A 168 2.22 -20.96 -24.28
CA ALA A 168 2.10 -19.59 -24.76
C ALA A 168 3.45 -19.07 -25.24
N VAL A 169 3.58 -18.83 -26.53
CA VAL A 169 4.81 -18.32 -27.17
C VAL A 169 5.14 -16.89 -26.68
N LYS A 170 4.09 -16.10 -26.38
CA LYS A 170 4.22 -14.71 -25.89
C LYS A 170 3.88 -14.62 -24.41
N SER A 171 4.61 -13.78 -23.69
CA SER A 171 4.27 -13.40 -22.32
C SER A 171 3.07 -12.45 -22.31
N VAL A 172 2.44 -12.32 -21.14
CA VAL A 172 1.34 -11.34 -20.94
C VAL A 172 1.82 -9.92 -21.21
N SER A 173 3.05 -9.58 -20.81
CA SER A 173 3.66 -8.27 -21.10
C SER A 173 3.84 -8.01 -22.58
N GLU A 174 4.26 -9.01 -23.36
CA GLU A 174 4.38 -8.90 -24.83
C GLU A 174 3.01 -8.69 -25.49
N LEU A 175 1.98 -9.38 -25.00
CA LEU A 175 0.60 -9.21 -25.51
C LEU A 175 0.06 -7.79 -25.23
N PHE A 176 0.25 -7.26 -24.03
CA PHE A 176 -0.12 -5.88 -23.72
C PHE A 176 0.64 -4.86 -24.58
N TYR A 177 1.94 -5.11 -24.81
CA TYR A 177 2.75 -4.23 -25.65
C TYR A 177 2.24 -4.16 -27.10
N GLU A 178 1.81 -5.28 -27.68
CA GLU A 178 1.19 -5.34 -29.00
C GLU A 178 -0.13 -4.57 -29.06
N GLN A 179 -0.86 -4.51 -27.95
CA GLN A 179 -2.10 -3.75 -27.81
C GLN A 179 -1.88 -2.26 -27.49
N GLY A 180 -0.64 -1.78 -27.48
CA GLY A 180 -0.32 -0.38 -27.22
C GLY A 180 -0.26 -0.01 -25.73
N ILE A 181 -0.09 -0.99 -24.84
CA ILE A 181 0.13 -0.76 -23.40
C ILE A 181 1.54 -1.25 -23.06
N ASN A 182 2.39 -0.32 -22.67
CA ASN A 182 3.77 -0.60 -22.26
C ASN A 182 3.79 -0.89 -20.76
N VAL A 183 3.96 -2.16 -20.38
CA VAL A 183 3.93 -2.59 -18.98
C VAL A 183 5.34 -2.73 -18.41
N ASN A 184 5.53 -2.24 -17.19
CA ASN A 184 6.77 -2.40 -16.43
C ASN A 184 6.57 -3.45 -15.33
N PRO A 185 7.22 -4.63 -15.44
CA PRO A 185 7.09 -5.72 -14.49
C PRO A 185 8.07 -5.62 -13.30
N ASN A 186 8.83 -4.54 -13.21
CA ASN A 186 9.77 -4.33 -12.12
C ASN A 186 9.07 -3.80 -10.86
N VAL A 187 8.22 -4.64 -10.27
CA VAL A 187 7.46 -4.34 -9.05
C VAL A 187 7.96 -5.19 -7.88
N ASN A 188 7.91 -4.61 -6.67
CA ASN A 188 8.21 -5.34 -5.45
C ASN A 188 6.95 -6.10 -4.99
N LYS A 189 7.09 -7.43 -4.85
CA LYS A 189 5.99 -8.35 -4.49
C LYS A 189 6.07 -8.84 -3.04
N ASP A 190 6.96 -8.31 -2.22
CA ASP A 190 7.03 -8.72 -0.82
C ASP A 190 5.69 -8.45 -0.13
N LEU A 191 5.04 -9.54 0.28
CA LEU A 191 3.68 -9.51 0.81
C LEU A 191 3.58 -8.72 2.10
N PHE A 192 4.50 -8.99 3.04
CA PHE A 192 4.40 -8.40 4.37
C PHE A 192 4.82 -6.93 4.39
N SER A 193 5.89 -6.60 3.68
CA SER A 193 6.31 -5.20 3.49
C SER A 193 5.24 -4.41 2.75
N GLY A 194 4.61 -5.01 1.74
CA GLY A 194 3.52 -4.40 0.99
C GLY A 194 2.28 -4.14 1.86
N ILE A 195 1.87 -5.12 2.67
CA ILE A 195 0.76 -4.95 3.64
C ILE A 195 1.09 -3.84 4.63
N ALA A 196 2.29 -3.87 5.23
CA ALA A 196 2.71 -2.85 6.18
C ALA A 196 2.72 -1.45 5.55
N ARG A 197 3.14 -1.35 4.28
CA ARG A 197 3.18 -0.11 3.54
C ARG A 197 1.77 0.43 3.25
N VAL A 198 0.84 -0.39 2.79
CA VAL A 198 -0.56 0.01 2.58
C VAL A 198 -1.19 0.47 3.89
N LYS A 199 -0.94 -0.22 5.02
CA LYS A 199 -1.40 0.21 6.34
C LYS A 199 -0.90 1.61 6.71
N GLN A 200 0.36 1.94 6.42
CA GLN A 200 0.91 3.29 6.65
C GLN A 200 0.16 4.37 5.85
N TYR A 201 -0.28 4.05 4.62
CA TYR A 201 -1.07 4.97 3.80
C TYR A 201 -2.52 5.11 4.29
N LEU A 202 -3.08 4.04 4.86
CA LEU A 202 -4.42 4.05 5.45
C LEU A 202 -4.43 4.75 6.83
N GLN A 203 -3.35 4.65 7.60
CA GLN A 203 -3.29 5.29 8.92
C GLN A 203 -3.33 6.82 8.83
N PRO A 204 -4.24 7.48 9.56
CA PRO A 204 -4.26 8.92 9.59
C PRO A 204 -2.98 9.49 10.22
N ALA A 205 -2.21 10.23 9.43
CA ALA A 205 -1.12 11.05 9.93
C ALA A 205 -1.62 12.51 9.99
N ASN A 206 -1.53 13.14 11.15
CA ASN A 206 -2.09 14.49 11.38
C ASN A 206 -3.60 14.59 11.05
N GLY A 207 -4.36 13.54 11.34
CA GLY A 207 -5.81 13.49 11.16
C GLY A 207 -6.29 13.20 9.74
N LYS A 208 -5.38 12.95 8.77
CA LYS A 208 -5.73 12.60 7.39
C LYS A 208 -4.95 11.37 6.92
N PRO A 209 -5.61 10.39 6.25
CA PRO A 209 -4.91 9.29 5.62
C PRO A 209 -4.15 9.78 4.37
N LYS A 210 -3.23 8.94 3.89
CA LYS A 210 -2.49 9.17 2.65
C LYS A 210 -3.03 8.36 1.47
N LEU A 211 -4.12 7.63 1.65
CA LEU A 211 -4.80 6.85 0.61
C LEU A 211 -6.30 7.11 0.65
N TYR A 212 -6.84 7.55 -0.47
CA TYR A 212 -8.27 7.66 -0.73
C TYR A 212 -8.67 6.84 -1.94
N VAL A 213 -9.89 6.31 -1.90
CA VAL A 213 -10.46 5.48 -2.97
C VAL A 213 -11.76 6.14 -3.44
N PHE A 214 -11.91 6.35 -4.74
CA PHE A 214 -13.17 6.82 -5.29
C PHE A 214 -14.26 5.75 -5.11
N ARG A 215 -15.46 6.18 -4.76
CA ARG A 215 -16.61 5.30 -4.55
C ARG A 215 -16.92 4.40 -5.76
N SER A 216 -16.47 4.79 -6.95
CA SER A 216 -16.60 4.00 -8.17
C SER A 216 -15.69 2.76 -8.23
N CYS A 217 -14.65 2.68 -7.38
CA CYS A 217 -13.73 1.53 -7.31
C CYS A 217 -14.29 0.46 -6.34
N VAL A 218 -15.42 -0.12 -6.73
CA VAL A 218 -16.25 -0.96 -5.84
C VAL A 218 -15.59 -2.28 -5.45
N ASN A 219 -14.74 -2.86 -6.32
CA ASN A 219 -14.06 -4.11 -6.03
C ASN A 219 -12.90 -3.90 -5.06
N LEU A 220 -12.09 -2.87 -5.24
CA LEU A 220 -11.05 -2.52 -4.29
C LEU A 220 -11.63 -2.24 -2.90
N ILE A 221 -12.74 -1.48 -2.81
CA ILE A 221 -13.43 -1.20 -1.54
C ILE A 221 -13.90 -2.51 -0.90
N ARG A 222 -14.51 -3.41 -1.68
CA ARG A 222 -14.95 -4.72 -1.20
C ARG A 222 -13.81 -5.54 -0.63
N GLU A 223 -12.69 -5.63 -1.34
CA GLU A 223 -11.53 -6.40 -0.91
C GLU A 223 -10.86 -5.78 0.32
N LEU A 224 -10.71 -4.45 0.40
CA LEU A 224 -10.19 -3.78 1.60
C LEU A 224 -11.02 -4.10 2.86
N LYS A 225 -12.33 -4.21 2.73
CA LYS A 225 -13.26 -4.53 3.82
C LYS A 225 -13.25 -6.00 4.24
N SER A 226 -12.92 -6.90 3.32
CA SER A 226 -13.09 -8.34 3.51
C SER A 226 -11.80 -9.13 3.64
N TYR A 227 -10.64 -8.57 3.29
CA TYR A 227 -9.36 -9.28 3.28
C TYR A 227 -8.94 -9.70 4.68
N ARG A 228 -8.76 -11.01 4.87
CA ARG A 228 -8.51 -11.60 6.18
C ARG A 228 -7.23 -12.44 6.20
N TRP A 229 -6.64 -12.53 7.38
CA TRP A 229 -5.58 -13.50 7.64
C TRP A 229 -6.11 -14.94 7.51
N GLY A 230 -5.26 -15.84 7.07
CA GLY A 230 -5.57 -17.26 7.00
C GLY A 230 -5.81 -17.85 8.41
N ALA A 231 -6.65 -18.86 8.49
CA ALA A 231 -6.76 -19.67 9.69
C ALA A 231 -5.72 -20.79 9.64
N GLY A 232 -5.07 -21.13 10.78
CA GLY A 232 -4.07 -22.19 10.90
C GLY A 232 -2.63 -21.70 10.87
N ASP A 233 -1.69 -22.63 10.64
CA ASP A 233 -0.23 -22.41 10.74
C ASP A 233 0.37 -21.45 9.71
N THR A 234 -0.41 -20.93 8.78
CA THR A 234 0.07 -19.98 7.79
C THR A 234 -0.14 -18.56 8.26
N ASP A 235 0.95 -17.88 8.53
CA ASP A 235 1.00 -16.44 8.83
C ASP A 235 0.64 -15.54 7.64
N ALA A 236 0.06 -16.09 6.57
CA ALA A 236 -0.29 -15.38 5.35
C ALA A 236 -1.80 -15.07 5.27
N PRO A 237 -2.21 -13.99 4.60
CA PRO A 237 -3.61 -13.75 4.29
C PRO A 237 -4.21 -14.88 3.44
N LYS A 238 -5.53 -15.01 3.51
CA LYS A 238 -6.26 -15.92 2.61
C LYS A 238 -6.09 -15.45 1.17
N LYS A 239 -5.66 -16.36 0.29
CA LYS A 239 -5.64 -16.12 -1.15
C LYS A 239 -7.04 -16.28 -1.74
N PHE A 240 -7.86 -15.30 -1.52
CA PHE A 240 -9.22 -15.23 -2.03
C PHE A 240 -9.67 -13.78 -2.04
N ASP A 241 -10.17 -13.30 -3.19
CA ASP A 241 -10.59 -11.92 -3.39
C ASP A 241 -9.51 -10.91 -2.95
N ASP A 242 -8.29 -11.04 -3.52
CA ASP A 242 -7.12 -10.24 -3.17
C ASP A 242 -6.44 -9.57 -4.38
N HIS A 243 -7.04 -9.66 -5.58
CA HIS A 243 -6.44 -9.17 -6.83
C HIS A 243 -6.31 -7.65 -6.89
N ALA A 244 -7.32 -6.91 -6.40
CA ALA A 244 -7.24 -5.47 -6.31
C ALA A 244 -6.24 -5.02 -5.24
N LEU A 245 -6.08 -5.82 -4.18
CA LEU A 245 -5.11 -5.55 -3.11
C LEU A 245 -3.68 -5.89 -3.52
N ASP A 246 -3.48 -6.95 -4.31
CA ASP A 246 -2.17 -7.29 -4.86
C ASP A 246 -1.68 -6.16 -5.77
N GLU A 247 -2.53 -5.72 -6.68
CA GLU A 247 -2.26 -4.60 -7.57
C GLU A 247 -1.99 -3.29 -6.80
N LEU A 248 -2.82 -2.95 -5.80
CA LEU A 248 -2.60 -1.79 -4.93
C LEU A 248 -1.24 -1.86 -4.22
N ARG A 249 -0.84 -3.05 -3.74
CA ARG A 249 0.47 -3.23 -3.11
C ARG A 249 1.62 -2.98 -4.08
N TYR A 250 1.54 -3.47 -5.33
CA TYR A 250 2.57 -3.21 -6.34
C TYR A 250 2.74 -1.71 -6.57
N TYR A 251 1.63 -1.00 -6.69
CA TYR A 251 1.66 0.45 -6.85
C TYR A 251 2.27 1.16 -5.63
N ILE A 252 1.76 0.89 -4.42
CA ILE A 252 2.23 1.53 -3.19
C ILE A 252 3.71 1.23 -2.91
N MET A 253 4.17 0.01 -3.21
CA MET A 253 5.58 -0.38 -3.08
C MET A 253 6.50 0.30 -4.11
N SER A 254 5.96 0.79 -5.22
CA SER A 254 6.70 1.58 -6.21
C SER A 254 6.96 3.04 -5.76
N LYS A 255 6.25 3.50 -4.72
CA LYS A 255 6.40 4.85 -4.21
C LYS A 255 7.61 4.99 -3.30
N PRO A 256 8.30 6.15 -3.31
CA PRO A 256 9.34 6.43 -2.35
C PRO A 256 8.77 6.44 -0.93
N ASP A 257 9.63 6.22 0.05
CA ASP A 257 9.27 6.41 1.44
C ASP A 257 8.82 7.84 1.68
N PHE A 258 7.85 8.03 2.61
CA PHE A 258 7.48 9.36 3.02
C PHE A 258 8.75 10.08 3.50
N ALA A 259 9.22 11.03 2.72
CA ALA A 259 10.25 11.92 3.21
C ALA A 259 9.71 12.59 4.48
N ALA A 260 10.47 12.55 5.56
CA ALA A 260 10.13 13.36 6.73
C ALA A 260 9.86 14.80 6.23
N PRO A 261 8.79 15.47 6.68
CA PRO A 261 8.45 16.79 6.19
C PRO A 261 9.72 17.65 6.27
N LYS A 262 10.17 18.15 5.11
CA LYS A 262 11.32 19.06 5.09
C LYS A 262 10.94 20.19 6.02
N LYS A 263 11.61 20.28 7.20
CA LYS A 263 11.45 21.43 8.09
C LYS A 263 11.60 22.65 7.21
N GLU A 264 10.54 23.45 7.08
CA GLU A 264 10.64 24.68 6.31
C GLU A 264 11.83 25.46 6.87
N LYS A 265 12.78 25.73 5.98
CA LYS A 265 13.94 26.54 6.37
C LYS A 265 13.37 27.85 6.90
N SER A 266 13.78 28.26 8.09
CA SER A 266 13.40 29.55 8.65
C SER A 266 13.72 30.67 7.64
N LEU A 267 12.99 31.78 7.66
CA LEU A 267 13.25 32.92 6.79
C LEU A 267 14.72 33.31 6.82
N ILE A 268 15.34 33.30 8.01
CA ILE A 268 16.77 33.57 8.22
C ILE A 268 17.66 32.56 7.46
N ALA A 269 17.28 31.28 7.41
CA ALA A 269 18.04 30.28 6.68
C ALA A 269 17.90 30.44 5.16
N LYS A 270 16.71 30.84 4.66
CA LYS A 270 16.46 31.18 3.25
C LYS A 270 17.28 32.40 2.83
N ASP A 271 17.33 33.43 3.66
CA ASP A 271 18.10 34.66 3.39
C ASP A 271 19.62 34.40 3.43
N LYS A 272 20.13 33.60 4.36
CA LYS A 272 21.54 33.16 4.37
C LYS A 272 21.91 32.40 3.11
N GLU A 273 21.07 31.51 2.63
CA GLU A 273 21.32 30.76 1.41
C GLU A 273 21.30 31.65 0.16
N ARG A 274 20.40 32.62 0.13
CA ARG A 274 20.34 33.64 -0.93
C ARG A 274 21.61 34.51 -0.97
N LEU A 275 22.04 34.97 0.20
CA LEU A 275 23.26 35.79 0.33
C LEU A 275 24.51 34.96 -0.07
N PHE A 276 24.58 33.70 0.33
CA PHE A 276 25.69 32.83 -0.03
C PHE A 276 25.78 32.56 -1.53
N ARG A 277 24.63 32.40 -2.21
CA ARG A 277 24.56 32.28 -3.67
C ARG A 277 25.02 33.57 -4.37
N MET A 278 24.65 34.75 -3.87
CA MET A 278 25.11 36.01 -4.39
C MET A 278 26.63 36.15 -4.31
N ILE A 279 27.21 35.85 -3.15
CA ILE A 279 28.67 35.91 -2.94
C ILE A 279 29.42 34.94 -3.87
N LEU A 280 28.90 33.72 -4.06
CA LEU A 280 29.49 32.76 -4.99
C LEU A 280 29.44 33.18 -6.42
N ASN A 281 28.37 33.85 -6.86
CA ASN A 281 28.23 34.38 -8.23
C ASN A 281 29.17 35.55 -8.44
N GLU A 282 29.33 36.45 -7.47
CA GLU A 282 30.29 37.57 -7.57
C GLU A 282 31.75 37.11 -7.64
N ARG A 283 32.08 36.02 -6.91
CA ARG A 283 33.44 35.43 -7.01
C ARG A 283 33.69 34.83 -8.39
N LYS A 284 32.72 34.10 -8.94
CA LYS A 284 32.84 33.54 -10.29
C LYS A 284 32.97 34.60 -11.40
N GLN A 285 32.38 35.79 -11.19
CA GLN A 285 32.51 36.91 -12.16
C GLN A 285 33.86 37.66 -12.06
N LYS A 286 34.61 37.51 -10.97
CA LYS A 286 35.93 38.11 -10.77
C LYS A 286 37.10 37.18 -11.19
N GLU A 287 36.82 35.92 -11.51
CA GLU A 287 37.81 34.94 -11.99
C GLU A 287 37.86 34.82 -13.52
N TYR A 288 37.06 35.62 -14.23
CA TYR A 288 37.12 35.88 -15.69
C TYR A 288 37.53 37.35 -15.98
#